data_76f3fee6d0be466c8e61f3f965481199
#
_entry.id   76f3fee6d0be466c8e61f3f965481199
#
_cell.length_a   1.000
_cell.length_b   1.000
_cell.length_c   1.000
_cell.angle_alpha   90.00
_cell.angle_beta   90.00
_cell.angle_gamma   90.00
#
_symmetry.space_group_name_H-M   'P 1'
#
loop_
_entity.id
_entity.type
_entity.pdbx_description
1 polymer ?
#
loop_
_entity_poly.entity_id
_entity_poly.type
_entity_poly.pdbx_seq_one_letter_code
_entity_poly.pdbx_strand_id
1 'polypeptide(L)'
;MTLLHAQDDHYGQASLYHSSAQYISALVFPLATVICLFSEPILRLWIQDAEIARNAAPIASILVWGTALNGLMNVPYALQLATGRTSLAVRLVVLKLILFVPVIVFLTLQFGATGAAAAWLALNAIYVLAGIPLTHAHLLKGHAGAWIMKDVLPSAGAALAVGGLALVLRPGGDDAIVMIGFLAVTTLVALAAAGLAGRAPRGWVTLQAVKFGLLRNGP
;
A
#
# COMPACT_ATOMS: atom_id res chain seq x y z
N MET A 1 -19.89 0.64 5.46
CA MET A 1 -19.69 1.89 6.26
C MET A 1 -20.94 2.76 6.29
N THR A 2 -21.57 3.07 5.16
CA THR A 2 -22.77 3.93 5.09
C THR A 2 -23.95 3.39 5.90
N LEU A 3 -24.27 2.09 5.81
CA LEU A 3 -25.34 1.46 6.60
C LEU A 3 -25.06 1.52 8.09
N LEU A 4 -23.83 1.25 8.52
CA LEU A 4 -23.43 1.32 9.93
C LEU A 4 -23.51 2.74 10.47
N HIS A 5 -23.17 3.73 9.65
CA HIS A 5 -23.33 5.14 10.00
C HIS A 5 -24.82 5.52 10.16
N ALA A 6 -25.68 5.05 9.25
CA ALA A 6 -27.12 5.29 9.33
C ALA A 6 -27.79 4.61 10.54
N GLN A 7 -27.19 3.53 11.05
CA GLN A 7 -27.63 2.80 12.24
C GLN A 7 -26.97 3.31 13.55
N ASP A 8 -26.16 4.36 13.46
CA ASP A 8 -25.37 4.92 14.58
C ASP A 8 -24.41 3.90 15.25
N ASP A 9 -24.03 2.84 14.49
CA ASP A 9 -23.09 1.82 14.95
C ASP A 9 -21.64 2.29 14.75
N HIS A 10 -21.19 3.15 15.63
CA HIS A 10 -19.82 3.66 15.62
C HIS A 10 -18.76 2.59 15.83
N TYR A 11 -19.06 1.55 16.63
CA TYR A 11 -18.12 0.45 16.87
C TYR A 11 -17.94 -0.43 15.63
N GLY A 12 -19.02 -0.82 14.99
CA GLY A 12 -18.98 -1.57 13.74
C GLY A 12 -18.29 -0.79 12.62
N GLN A 13 -18.53 0.53 12.54
CA GLN A 13 -17.87 1.41 11.57
C GLN A 13 -16.36 1.47 11.78
N ALA A 14 -15.90 1.66 13.03
CA ALA A 14 -14.49 1.66 13.37
C ALA A 14 -13.82 0.29 13.10
N SER A 15 -14.49 -0.80 13.48
CA SER A 15 -14.02 -2.17 13.22
C SER A 15 -13.84 -2.44 11.71
N LEU A 16 -14.85 -2.06 10.90
CA LEU A 16 -14.78 -2.21 9.45
C LEU A 16 -13.68 -1.34 8.84
N TYR A 17 -13.50 -0.11 9.34
CA TYR A 17 -12.43 0.79 8.91
C TYR A 17 -11.04 0.16 9.13
N HIS A 18 -10.76 -0.29 10.35
CA HIS A 18 -9.47 -0.91 10.70
C HIS A 18 -9.23 -2.21 9.92
N SER A 19 -10.25 -3.07 9.80
CA SER A 19 -10.14 -4.30 9.01
C SER A 19 -9.83 -4.01 7.54
N SER A 20 -10.53 -3.06 6.93
CA SER A 20 -10.31 -2.65 5.54
C SER A 20 -8.90 -2.09 5.33
N ALA A 21 -8.40 -1.28 6.28
CA ALA A 21 -7.04 -0.74 6.23
C ALA A 21 -5.99 -1.86 6.28
N GLN A 22 -6.19 -2.89 7.12
CA GLN A 22 -5.30 -4.05 7.19
C GLN A 22 -5.30 -4.86 5.90
N TYR A 23 -6.46 -5.10 5.27
CA TYR A 23 -6.53 -5.82 3.98
C TYR A 23 -5.83 -5.04 2.86
N ILE A 24 -6.05 -3.73 2.77
CA ILE A 24 -5.36 -2.89 1.78
C ILE A 24 -3.85 -2.89 2.03
N SER A 25 -3.42 -2.73 3.27
CA SER A 25 -2.00 -2.76 3.63
C SER A 25 -1.35 -4.11 3.30
N ALA A 26 -2.04 -5.23 3.60
CA ALA A 26 -1.56 -6.58 3.33
C ALA A 26 -1.45 -6.89 1.82
N LEU A 27 -2.17 -6.17 0.97
CA LEU A 27 -2.08 -6.31 -0.49
C LEU A 27 -1.06 -5.34 -1.09
N VAL A 28 -1.13 -4.06 -0.71
CA VAL A 28 -0.39 -2.98 -1.36
C VAL A 28 1.11 -3.04 -1.05
N PHE A 29 1.49 -3.26 0.21
CA PHE A 29 2.91 -3.25 0.59
C PHE A 29 3.72 -4.39 -0.01
N PRO A 30 3.27 -5.67 -0.03
CA PRO A 30 4.02 -6.72 -0.70
C PRO A 30 4.25 -6.45 -2.17
N LEU A 31 3.20 -6.04 -2.90
CA LEU A 31 3.30 -5.72 -4.32
C LEU A 31 4.25 -4.54 -4.56
N ALA A 32 4.09 -3.46 -3.79
CA ALA A 32 4.95 -2.29 -3.92
C ALA A 32 6.41 -2.63 -3.59
N THR A 33 6.66 -3.41 -2.55
CA THR A 33 8.02 -3.82 -2.15
C THR A 33 8.69 -4.65 -3.24
N VAL A 34 8.01 -5.66 -3.77
CA VAL A 34 8.59 -6.53 -4.82
C VAL A 34 8.83 -5.72 -6.09
N ILE A 35 7.86 -4.93 -6.56
CA ILE A 35 8.02 -4.13 -7.77
C ILE A 35 9.14 -3.08 -7.58
N CYS A 36 9.24 -2.45 -6.40
CA CYS A 36 10.29 -1.47 -6.13
C CYS A 36 11.68 -2.10 -6.11
N LEU A 37 11.86 -3.19 -5.36
CA LEU A 37 13.19 -3.82 -5.17
C LEU A 37 13.68 -4.56 -6.43
N PHE A 38 12.75 -5.03 -7.25
CA PHE A 38 13.05 -5.79 -8.46
C PHE A 38 12.57 -5.09 -9.73
N SER A 39 12.46 -3.77 -9.71
CA SER A 39 12.00 -2.96 -10.86
C SER A 39 12.83 -3.18 -12.12
N GLU A 40 14.16 -3.24 -12.01
CA GLU A 40 15.02 -3.47 -13.16
C GLU A 40 14.82 -4.86 -13.78
N PRO A 41 14.89 -5.99 -13.06
CA PRO A 41 14.61 -7.29 -13.65
C PRO A 41 13.17 -7.40 -14.20
N ILE A 42 12.18 -6.83 -13.53
CA ILE A 42 10.79 -6.81 -14.02
C ILE A 42 10.72 -6.07 -15.36
N LEU A 43 11.33 -4.88 -15.45
CA LEU A 43 11.33 -4.10 -16.68
C LEU A 43 12.16 -4.78 -17.80
N ARG A 44 13.27 -5.45 -17.48
CA ARG A 44 14.03 -6.23 -18.45
C ARG A 44 13.21 -7.37 -19.07
N LEU A 45 12.41 -8.08 -18.25
CA LEU A 45 11.52 -9.13 -18.75
C LEU A 45 10.44 -8.58 -19.68
N TRP A 46 9.98 -7.37 -19.44
CA TRP A 46 8.88 -6.76 -20.20
C TRP A 46 9.38 -6.03 -21.45
N ILE A 47 10.41 -5.16 -21.31
CA ILE A 47 10.87 -4.28 -22.39
C ILE A 47 11.90 -4.99 -23.27
N GLN A 48 12.64 -5.99 -22.72
CA GLN A 48 13.72 -6.74 -23.38
C GLN A 48 14.90 -5.87 -23.84
N ASP A 49 15.01 -4.65 -23.32
CA ASP A 49 16.12 -3.72 -23.51
C ASP A 49 16.71 -3.39 -22.12
N ALA A 50 17.99 -3.77 -21.95
CA ALA A 50 18.67 -3.66 -20.67
C ALA A 50 18.99 -2.21 -20.29
N GLU A 51 19.24 -1.34 -21.28
CA GLU A 51 19.54 0.06 -21.04
C GLU A 51 18.29 0.84 -20.63
N ILE A 52 17.20 0.65 -21.38
CA ILE A 52 15.91 1.27 -21.06
C ILE A 52 15.41 0.79 -19.70
N ALA A 53 15.49 -0.51 -19.41
CA ALA A 53 15.07 -1.08 -18.13
C ALA A 53 15.87 -0.48 -16.96
N ARG A 54 17.18 -0.34 -17.08
CA ARG A 54 18.04 0.25 -16.04
C ARG A 54 17.71 1.71 -15.77
N ASN A 55 17.48 2.49 -16.83
CA ASN A 55 17.16 3.91 -16.72
C ASN A 55 15.73 4.14 -16.17
N ALA A 56 14.77 3.27 -16.48
CA ALA A 56 13.38 3.37 -16.02
C ALA A 56 13.16 2.81 -14.61
N ALA A 57 14.01 1.88 -14.16
CA ALA A 57 13.83 1.19 -12.88
C ALA A 57 13.72 2.12 -11.65
N PRO A 58 14.59 3.12 -11.45
CA PRO A 58 14.49 4.04 -10.32
C PRO A 58 13.21 4.88 -10.39
N ILE A 59 12.79 5.28 -11.59
CA ILE A 59 11.54 6.03 -11.79
C ILE A 59 10.33 5.17 -11.40
N ALA A 60 10.29 3.92 -11.88
CA ALA A 60 9.24 2.97 -11.53
C ALA A 60 9.17 2.71 -10.01
N SER A 61 10.32 2.54 -9.36
CA SER A 61 10.40 2.33 -7.90
C SER A 61 9.80 3.50 -7.12
N ILE A 62 10.12 4.74 -7.49
CA ILE A 62 9.59 5.94 -6.84
C ILE A 62 8.08 6.04 -7.06
N LEU A 63 7.60 5.82 -8.30
CA LEU A 63 6.18 5.87 -8.65
C LEU A 63 5.37 4.82 -7.89
N VAL A 64 5.89 3.61 -7.74
CA VAL A 64 5.21 2.51 -7.04
C VAL A 64 5.03 2.84 -5.56
N TRP A 65 6.03 3.39 -4.89
CA TRP A 65 5.88 3.84 -3.50
C TRP A 65 4.86 4.97 -3.37
N GLY A 66 4.89 5.96 -4.26
CA GLY A 66 3.86 7.00 -4.28
C GLY A 66 2.46 6.45 -4.48
N THR A 67 2.30 5.46 -5.35
CA THR A 67 1.02 4.78 -5.61
C THR A 67 0.58 3.93 -4.41
N ALA A 68 1.50 3.25 -3.72
CA ALA A 68 1.21 2.52 -2.50
C ALA A 68 0.67 3.44 -1.39
N LEU A 69 1.30 4.59 -1.18
CA LEU A 69 0.82 5.59 -0.22
C LEU A 69 -0.56 6.14 -0.61
N ASN A 70 -0.79 6.39 -1.92
CA ASN A 70 -2.10 6.80 -2.40
C ASN A 70 -3.16 5.73 -2.12
N GLY A 71 -2.83 4.45 -2.31
CA GLY A 71 -3.69 3.31 -2.05
C GLY A 71 -4.17 3.23 -0.60
N LEU A 72 -3.33 3.58 0.37
CA LEU A 72 -3.70 3.63 1.79
C LEU A 72 -4.81 4.63 2.09
N MET A 73 -4.89 5.73 1.32
CA MET A 73 -5.89 6.77 1.52
C MET A 73 -7.30 6.39 1.04
N ASN A 74 -7.47 5.26 0.34
CA ASN A 74 -8.78 4.79 -0.12
C ASN A 74 -9.74 4.51 1.04
N VAL A 75 -9.27 3.93 2.15
CA VAL A 75 -10.13 3.64 3.31
C VAL A 75 -10.54 4.91 4.06
N PRO A 76 -9.63 5.84 4.41
CA PRO A 76 -10.00 7.15 4.93
C PRO A 76 -10.97 7.92 4.04
N TYR A 77 -10.74 7.90 2.73
CA TYR A 77 -11.62 8.53 1.74
C TYR A 77 -13.03 7.89 1.75
N ALA A 78 -13.11 6.56 1.74
CA ALA A 78 -14.38 5.85 1.82
C ALA A 78 -15.14 6.17 3.13
N LEU A 79 -14.44 6.34 4.24
CA LEU A 79 -15.05 6.76 5.51
C LEU A 79 -15.61 8.18 5.42
N GLN A 80 -14.88 9.13 4.82
CA GLN A 80 -15.34 10.51 4.62
C GLN A 80 -16.63 10.55 3.80
N LEU A 81 -16.71 9.74 2.73
CA LEU A 81 -17.92 9.64 1.91
C LEU A 81 -19.08 8.99 2.67
N ALA A 82 -18.82 7.90 3.39
CA ALA A 82 -19.84 7.14 4.12
C ALA A 82 -20.49 7.95 5.25
N THR A 83 -19.75 8.91 5.82
CA THR A 83 -20.24 9.80 6.90
C THR A 83 -20.82 11.12 6.37
N GLY A 84 -21.00 11.27 5.06
CA GLY A 84 -21.53 12.49 4.43
C GLY A 84 -20.57 13.69 4.49
N ARG A 85 -19.34 13.51 4.98
CA ARG A 85 -18.33 14.59 5.05
C ARG A 85 -17.54 14.75 3.74
N THR A 86 -18.27 14.80 2.63
CA THR A 86 -17.73 14.98 1.28
C THR A 86 -16.93 16.26 1.13
N SER A 87 -17.29 17.32 1.87
CA SER A 87 -16.56 18.58 1.86
C SER A 87 -15.12 18.46 2.34
N LEU A 88 -14.85 17.58 3.33
CA LEU A 88 -13.48 17.29 3.78
C LEU A 88 -12.70 16.58 2.67
N ALA A 89 -13.30 15.55 2.05
CA ALA A 89 -12.70 14.82 0.93
C ALA A 89 -12.34 15.77 -0.22
N VAL A 90 -13.29 16.60 -0.65
CA VAL A 90 -13.09 17.58 -1.74
C VAL A 90 -11.97 18.57 -1.38
N ARG A 91 -11.97 19.14 -0.18
CA ARG A 91 -10.93 20.09 0.26
C ARG A 91 -9.53 19.47 0.21
N LEU A 92 -9.38 18.22 0.70
CA LEU A 92 -8.10 17.52 0.66
C LEU A 92 -7.63 17.24 -0.77
N VAL A 93 -8.54 16.84 -1.67
CA VAL A 93 -8.23 16.60 -3.08
C VAL A 93 -7.88 17.90 -3.81
N VAL A 94 -8.64 18.98 -3.59
CA VAL A 94 -8.36 20.29 -4.19
C VAL A 94 -7.02 20.85 -3.72
N LEU A 95 -6.74 20.79 -2.41
CA LEU A 95 -5.45 21.21 -1.86
C LEU A 95 -4.30 20.39 -2.45
N LYS A 96 -4.50 19.06 -2.54
CA LYS A 96 -3.55 18.15 -3.19
C LYS A 96 -3.27 18.58 -4.63
N LEU A 97 -4.30 18.91 -5.42
CA LEU A 97 -4.16 19.32 -6.81
C LEU A 97 -3.43 20.66 -6.95
N ILE A 98 -3.80 21.65 -6.12
CA ILE A 98 -3.16 23.00 -6.12
C ILE A 98 -1.66 22.90 -5.82
N LEU A 99 -1.28 22.02 -4.89
CA LEU A 99 0.13 21.81 -4.55
C LEU A 99 0.86 20.98 -5.61
N PHE A 100 0.17 20.00 -6.18
CA PHE A 100 0.77 19.05 -7.12
C PHE A 100 1.20 19.71 -8.43
N VAL A 101 0.34 20.52 -9.04
CA VAL A 101 0.61 21.09 -10.35
C VAL A 101 1.91 21.92 -10.37
N PRO A 102 2.16 22.89 -9.47
CA PRO A 102 3.41 23.62 -9.48
C PRO A 102 4.61 22.75 -9.11
N VAL A 103 4.47 21.81 -8.17
CA VAL A 103 5.57 20.94 -7.72
C VAL A 103 5.99 19.99 -8.84
N ILE A 104 5.03 19.34 -9.54
CA ILE A 104 5.39 18.43 -10.63
C ILE A 104 6.05 19.18 -11.79
N VAL A 105 5.54 20.36 -12.15
CA VAL A 105 6.15 21.18 -13.21
C VAL A 105 7.57 21.55 -12.84
N PHE A 106 7.77 22.10 -11.64
CA PHE A 106 9.10 22.52 -11.17
C PHE A 106 10.10 21.34 -11.14
N LEU A 107 9.70 20.21 -10.51
CA LEU A 107 10.61 19.05 -10.38
C LEU A 107 10.86 18.38 -11.74
N THR A 108 9.87 18.37 -12.64
CA THR A 108 10.07 17.82 -13.99
C THR A 108 11.03 18.65 -14.81
N LEU A 109 10.95 19.97 -14.73
CA LEU A 109 11.89 20.87 -15.42
C LEU A 109 13.32 20.74 -14.91
N GLN A 110 13.51 20.46 -13.60
CA GLN A 110 14.85 20.32 -13.01
C GLN A 110 15.44 18.92 -13.16
N PHE A 111 14.63 17.86 -13.02
CA PHE A 111 15.09 16.49 -12.88
C PHE A 111 14.44 15.52 -13.88
N GLY A 112 13.71 16.04 -14.88
CA GLY A 112 13.05 15.22 -15.88
C GLY A 112 12.02 14.25 -15.28
N ALA A 113 11.94 13.03 -15.82
CA ALA A 113 11.00 12.00 -15.41
C ALA A 113 11.15 11.58 -13.94
N THR A 114 12.39 11.56 -13.43
CA THR A 114 12.66 11.27 -12.02
C THR A 114 12.06 12.34 -11.10
N GLY A 115 12.13 13.60 -11.51
CA GLY A 115 11.49 14.71 -10.81
C GLY A 115 9.97 14.58 -10.74
N ALA A 116 9.33 14.17 -11.84
CA ALA A 116 7.90 13.91 -11.87
C ALA A 116 7.50 12.76 -10.92
N ALA A 117 8.29 11.67 -10.92
CA ALA A 117 8.08 10.55 -10.00
C ALA A 117 8.26 10.97 -8.53
N ALA A 118 9.27 11.76 -8.22
CA ALA A 118 9.50 12.31 -6.88
C ALA A 118 8.36 13.23 -6.43
N ALA A 119 7.83 14.07 -7.33
CA ALA A 119 6.65 14.89 -7.05
C ALA A 119 5.43 14.02 -6.66
N TRP A 120 5.19 12.94 -7.39
CA TRP A 120 4.12 11.99 -7.09
C TRP A 120 4.28 11.34 -5.72
N LEU A 121 5.49 10.86 -5.39
CA LEU A 121 5.79 10.28 -4.08
C LEU A 121 5.61 11.30 -2.95
N ALA A 122 6.22 12.47 -3.08
CA ALA A 122 6.14 13.53 -2.07
C ALA A 122 4.71 13.98 -1.81
N LEU A 123 3.92 14.16 -2.86
CA LEU A 123 2.52 14.53 -2.76
C LEU A 123 1.71 13.48 -1.99
N ASN A 124 1.88 12.19 -2.30
CA ASN A 124 1.15 11.13 -1.61
C ASN A 124 1.65 10.93 -0.18
N ALA A 125 2.93 11.15 0.10
CA ALA A 125 3.45 11.20 1.46
C ALA A 125 2.80 12.32 2.28
N ILE A 126 2.73 13.53 1.73
CA ILE A 126 2.05 14.68 2.38
C ILE A 126 0.57 14.37 2.57
N TYR A 127 -0.08 13.75 1.57
CA TYR A 127 -1.49 13.38 1.64
C TYR A 127 -1.78 12.36 2.77
N VAL A 128 -0.91 11.38 2.98
CA VAL A 128 -1.01 10.47 4.12
C VAL A 128 -0.73 11.20 5.43
N LEU A 129 0.37 11.95 5.53
CA LEU A 129 0.80 12.64 6.75
C LEU A 129 -0.21 13.70 7.23
N ALA A 130 -0.89 14.39 6.33
CA ALA A 130 -1.90 15.37 6.66
C ALA A 130 -3.32 14.78 6.69
N GLY A 131 -3.65 13.95 5.71
CA GLY A 131 -5.00 13.40 5.53
C GLY A 131 -5.41 12.43 6.64
N ILE A 132 -4.49 11.59 7.13
CA ILE A 132 -4.79 10.65 8.22
C ILE A 132 -5.13 11.38 9.52
N PRO A 133 -4.28 12.29 10.06
CA PRO A 133 -4.62 13.03 11.27
C PRO A 133 -5.91 13.84 11.12
N LEU A 134 -6.12 14.51 10.01
CA LEU A 134 -7.33 15.31 9.76
C LEU A 134 -8.59 14.43 9.72
N THR A 135 -8.54 13.29 9.04
CA THR A 135 -9.68 12.37 8.98
C THR A 135 -10.00 11.82 10.37
N HIS A 136 -8.98 11.41 11.12
CA HIS A 136 -9.20 10.85 12.47
C HIS A 136 -9.66 11.90 13.48
N ALA A 137 -9.15 13.13 13.41
CA ALA A 137 -9.60 14.20 14.29
C ALA A 137 -11.10 14.50 14.14
N HIS A 138 -11.65 14.32 12.94
CA HIS A 138 -13.03 14.62 12.64
C HIS A 138 -13.99 13.43 12.72
N LEU A 139 -13.52 12.22 12.43
CA LEU A 139 -14.38 11.04 12.20
C LEU A 139 -14.10 9.87 13.15
N LEU A 140 -12.84 9.66 13.57
CA LEU A 140 -12.43 8.54 14.44
C LEU A 140 -11.38 9.03 15.44
N LYS A 141 -11.81 9.88 16.39
CA LYS A 141 -10.88 10.48 17.38
C LYS A 141 -10.10 9.41 18.14
N GLY A 142 -8.78 9.60 18.22
CA GLY A 142 -7.88 8.69 18.94
C GLY A 142 -7.43 7.44 18.15
N HIS A 143 -7.96 7.19 16.96
CA HIS A 143 -7.65 5.99 16.17
C HIS A 143 -6.41 6.10 15.26
N ALA A 144 -5.83 7.29 15.06
CA ALA A 144 -4.69 7.50 14.16
C ALA A 144 -3.46 6.66 14.53
N GLY A 145 -3.11 6.58 15.82
CA GLY A 145 -2.00 5.75 16.29
C GLY A 145 -2.25 4.25 16.09
N ALA A 146 -3.47 3.79 16.35
CA ALA A 146 -3.88 2.41 16.10
C ALA A 146 -3.82 2.07 14.61
N TRP A 147 -4.25 2.97 13.74
CA TRP A 147 -4.18 2.82 12.29
C TRP A 147 -2.74 2.60 11.82
N ILE A 148 -1.78 3.43 12.27
CA ILE A 148 -0.37 3.27 11.91
C ILE A 148 0.19 1.96 12.47
N MET A 149 0.08 1.74 13.80
CA MET A 149 0.80 0.68 14.51
C MET A 149 0.18 -0.71 14.33
N LYS A 150 -1.13 -0.80 14.10
CA LYS A 150 -1.85 -2.08 14.05
C LYS A 150 -2.34 -2.44 12.65
N ASP A 151 -2.60 -1.44 11.79
CA ASP A 151 -3.20 -1.71 10.48
C ASP A 151 -2.18 -1.60 9.33
N VAL A 152 -1.19 -0.70 9.45
CA VAL A 152 -0.22 -0.43 8.38
C VAL A 152 1.13 -1.08 8.64
N LEU A 153 1.78 -0.76 9.77
CA LEU A 153 3.14 -1.18 10.05
C LEU A 153 3.38 -2.70 10.06
N PRO A 154 2.48 -3.55 10.58
CA PRO A 154 2.74 -4.99 10.58
C PRO A 154 2.88 -5.57 9.18
N SER A 155 1.96 -5.22 8.27
CA SER A 155 2.00 -5.67 6.88
C SER A 155 3.17 -5.07 6.10
N ALA A 156 3.46 -3.78 6.31
CA ALA A 156 4.60 -3.10 5.70
C ALA A 156 5.93 -3.71 6.15
N GLY A 157 6.09 -3.92 7.46
CA GLY A 157 7.30 -4.52 8.03
C GLY A 157 7.54 -5.95 7.54
N ALA A 158 6.48 -6.77 7.49
CA ALA A 158 6.56 -8.13 6.96
C ALA A 158 6.95 -8.14 5.47
N ALA A 159 6.34 -7.27 4.67
CA ALA A 159 6.66 -7.16 3.24
C ALA A 159 8.12 -6.72 3.01
N LEU A 160 8.59 -5.71 3.75
CA LEU A 160 9.96 -5.23 3.66
C LEU A 160 10.97 -6.28 4.14
N ALA A 161 10.68 -7.04 5.18
CA ALA A 161 11.54 -8.12 5.65
C ALA A 161 11.68 -9.23 4.60
N VAL A 162 10.56 -9.68 4.01
CA VAL A 162 10.59 -10.68 2.93
C VAL A 162 11.31 -10.14 1.70
N GLY A 163 11.03 -8.89 1.28
CA GLY A 163 11.69 -8.26 0.15
C GLY A 163 13.20 -8.10 0.37
N GLY A 164 13.62 -7.68 1.56
CA GLY A 164 15.04 -7.58 1.93
C GLY A 164 15.76 -8.92 1.93
N LEU A 165 15.11 -9.99 2.44
CA LEU A 165 15.64 -11.35 2.35
C LEU A 165 15.74 -11.82 0.90
N ALA A 166 14.74 -11.53 0.09
CA ALA A 166 14.73 -11.88 -1.34
C ALA A 166 15.84 -11.18 -2.12
N LEU A 167 16.24 -9.95 -1.75
CA LEU A 167 17.41 -9.31 -2.36
C LEU A 167 18.70 -10.10 -2.15
N VAL A 168 18.87 -10.67 -0.95
CA VAL A 168 20.05 -11.50 -0.61
C VAL A 168 20.02 -12.85 -1.35
N LEU A 169 18.81 -13.40 -1.53
CA LEU A 169 18.59 -14.70 -2.17
C LEU A 169 18.39 -14.62 -3.69
N ARG A 170 18.53 -13.43 -4.27
CA ARG A 170 18.33 -13.20 -5.70
C ARG A 170 19.20 -14.14 -6.52
N PRO A 171 18.62 -14.92 -7.47
CA PRO A 171 19.38 -15.77 -8.34
C PRO A 171 20.31 -14.94 -9.24
N GLY A 172 21.54 -15.40 -9.40
CA GLY A 172 22.46 -14.87 -10.38
C GLY A 172 22.13 -15.39 -11.78
N GLY A 173 22.35 -14.57 -12.81
CA GLY A 173 22.11 -14.93 -14.20
C GLY A 173 20.88 -14.27 -14.82
N ASP A 174 20.79 -14.40 -16.15
CA ASP A 174 19.79 -13.72 -16.99
C ASP A 174 18.66 -14.69 -17.45
N ASP A 175 18.52 -15.86 -16.80
CA ASP A 175 17.44 -16.79 -17.13
C ASP A 175 16.07 -16.22 -16.74
N ALA A 176 15.26 -15.90 -17.75
CA ALA A 176 13.95 -15.29 -17.58
C ALA A 176 12.98 -16.19 -16.79
N ILE A 177 13.03 -17.53 -16.99
CA ILE A 177 12.13 -18.47 -16.31
C ILE A 177 12.45 -18.53 -14.82
N VAL A 178 13.74 -18.60 -14.49
CA VAL A 178 14.22 -18.57 -13.10
C VAL A 178 13.82 -17.27 -12.42
N MET A 179 13.99 -16.14 -13.09
CA MET A 179 13.63 -14.82 -12.56
C MET A 179 12.11 -14.68 -12.34
N ILE A 180 11.30 -15.10 -13.30
CA ILE A 180 9.83 -15.09 -13.16
C ILE A 180 9.40 -15.97 -11.98
N GLY A 181 9.93 -17.18 -11.87
CA GLY A 181 9.65 -18.10 -10.76
C GLY A 181 10.04 -17.48 -9.42
N PHE A 182 11.22 -16.89 -9.33
CA PHE A 182 11.69 -16.20 -8.13
C PHE A 182 10.80 -15.02 -7.73
N LEU A 183 10.41 -14.16 -8.67
CA LEU A 183 9.52 -13.03 -8.42
C LEU A 183 8.12 -13.48 -7.98
N ALA A 184 7.58 -14.54 -8.61
CA ALA A 184 6.29 -15.12 -8.25
C ALA A 184 6.31 -15.67 -6.82
N VAL A 185 7.31 -16.49 -6.47
CA VAL A 185 7.47 -17.04 -5.11
C VAL A 185 7.67 -15.91 -4.10
N THR A 186 8.54 -14.95 -4.37
CA THR A 186 8.77 -13.80 -3.48
C THR A 186 7.48 -13.02 -3.24
N THR A 187 6.70 -12.78 -4.29
CA THR A 187 5.41 -12.06 -4.18
C THR A 187 4.42 -12.85 -3.33
N LEU A 188 4.27 -14.15 -3.55
CA LEU A 188 3.36 -14.99 -2.78
C LEU A 188 3.77 -15.08 -1.31
N VAL A 189 5.07 -15.24 -1.03
CA VAL A 189 5.59 -15.27 0.34
C VAL A 189 5.38 -13.91 1.03
N ALA A 190 5.63 -12.80 0.33
CA ALA A 190 5.43 -11.47 0.88
C ALA A 190 3.94 -11.18 1.17
N LEU A 191 3.02 -11.59 0.27
CA LEU A 191 1.57 -11.49 0.47
C LEU A 191 1.12 -12.34 1.66
N ALA A 192 1.60 -13.57 1.77
CA ALA A 192 1.29 -14.45 2.89
C ALA A 192 1.80 -13.87 4.22
N ALA A 193 3.05 -13.42 4.27
CA ALA A 193 3.65 -12.82 5.46
C ALA A 193 2.92 -11.55 5.90
N ALA A 194 2.60 -10.64 4.97
CA ALA A 194 1.87 -9.42 5.26
C ALA A 194 0.42 -9.71 5.71
N GLY A 195 -0.24 -10.69 5.10
CA GLY A 195 -1.58 -11.13 5.50
C GLY A 195 -1.59 -11.75 6.90
N LEU A 196 -0.59 -12.56 7.25
CA LEU A 196 -0.47 -13.15 8.58
C LEU A 196 -0.05 -12.13 9.65
N ALA A 197 0.64 -11.06 9.28
CA ALA A 197 0.98 -9.97 10.18
C ALA A 197 -0.23 -9.13 10.59
N GLY A 198 -1.22 -8.96 9.71
CA GLY A 198 -2.49 -8.27 9.99
C GLY A 198 -3.45 -9.14 10.79
N ARG A 199 -4.14 -8.55 11.79
CA ARG A 199 -5.11 -9.30 12.62
C ARG A 199 -6.34 -9.74 11.84
N ALA A 200 -6.92 -8.85 11.03
CA ALA A 200 -8.12 -9.14 10.24
C ALA A 200 -7.85 -10.15 9.11
N PRO A 201 -6.82 -10.00 8.26
CA PRO A 201 -6.48 -11.00 7.26
C PRO A 201 -6.14 -12.36 7.87
N ARG A 202 -5.36 -12.38 8.96
CA ARG A 202 -5.04 -13.61 9.69
C ARG A 202 -6.29 -14.33 10.22
N GLY A 203 -7.21 -13.58 10.83
CA GLY A 203 -8.46 -14.12 11.33
C GLY A 203 -9.30 -14.76 10.22
N TRP A 204 -9.35 -14.15 9.04
CA TRP A 204 -10.02 -14.73 7.87
C TRP A 204 -9.36 -16.03 7.39
N VAL A 205 -8.03 -16.06 7.30
CA VAL A 205 -7.27 -17.28 6.91
C VAL A 205 -7.52 -18.42 7.90
N THR A 206 -7.48 -18.13 9.20
CA THR A 206 -7.77 -19.16 10.23
C THR A 206 -9.20 -19.69 10.12
N LEU A 207 -10.18 -18.83 9.92
CA LEU A 207 -11.57 -19.26 9.72
C LEU A 207 -11.74 -20.16 8.50
N GLN A 208 -11.08 -19.85 7.39
CA GLN A 208 -11.10 -20.70 6.20
C GLN A 208 -10.39 -22.04 6.45
N ALA A 209 -9.24 -22.03 7.11
CA ALA A 209 -8.50 -23.24 7.44
C ALA A 209 -9.32 -24.19 8.34
N VAL A 210 -10.06 -23.66 9.31
CA VAL A 210 -10.99 -24.43 10.12
C VAL A 210 -12.15 -24.96 9.28
N LYS A 211 -12.75 -24.13 8.42
CA LYS A 211 -13.86 -24.52 7.55
C LYS A 211 -13.49 -25.66 6.58
N PHE A 212 -12.26 -25.67 6.09
CA PHE A 212 -11.73 -26.73 5.22
C PHE A 212 -11.11 -27.92 5.99
N GLY A 213 -11.24 -27.96 7.31
CA GLY A 213 -10.74 -29.06 8.14
C GLY A 213 -9.22 -29.15 8.29
N LEU A 214 -8.50 -28.07 7.85
CA LEU A 214 -7.03 -27.98 7.96
C LEU A 214 -6.55 -27.66 9.38
N LEU A 215 -7.42 -27.06 10.21
CA LEU A 215 -7.19 -26.79 11.62
C LEU A 215 -8.39 -27.30 12.43
N ARG A 216 -8.13 -27.92 13.59
CA ARG A 216 -9.20 -28.27 14.56
C ARG A 216 -9.64 -27.00 15.28
N ASN A 217 -10.96 -26.90 15.52
CA ASN A 217 -11.46 -25.94 16.51
C ASN A 217 -10.79 -26.31 17.84
N GLY A 218 -10.00 -25.41 18.40
CA GLY A 218 -9.54 -25.55 19.77
C GLY A 218 -10.74 -25.59 20.73
N PRO A 219 -10.61 -26.19 21.90
CA PRO A 219 -11.67 -26.22 22.90
C PRO A 219 -12.12 -24.84 23.35
#